data_e55bff915736582c2629413bdc5b6c30
#
_entry.id   e55bff915736582c2629413bdc5b6c30
#
_cell.length_a   1.000
_cell.length_b   1.000
_cell.length_c   1.000
_cell.angle_alpha   90.00
_cell.angle_beta   90.00
_cell.angle_gamma   90.00
#
_symmetry.space_group_name_H-M   'P 1'
#
loop_
_entity.id
_entity.type
_entity.pdbx_description
1 polymer ?
#
loop_
_entity_poly.entity_id
_entity_poly.type
_entity_poly.pdbx_seq_one_letter_code
_entity_poly.pdbx_strand_id
1 'polypeptide(L)'
;MSPEDFDRLQSLMTSRAGFRLTRDRMKLAEHRLGPVARREGFETVDAMLEALWAKPVASLGWAVIETLLNPETWFRRDRVSFDTFGKELLPALSRARGGQPIKVWSAGCSTGQEAWSLAIAAQEAGIAVEIVATDLSQRALEKARSGAYTGFEIQRGLKAETMLRWFDQAEDAWIARAELRAMVHFARANLCDAPTDSHRFDIIFCRHVLSDVEPARR
;
A
#
# COMPACT_ATOMS: atom_id res chain seq x y z
N MET A 1 3.65 18.63 -20.18
CA MET A 1 4.19 19.10 -18.87
C MET A 1 5.58 19.68 -19.07
N SER A 2 5.82 20.89 -18.57
CA SER A 2 7.11 21.58 -18.67
C SER A 2 8.15 21.00 -17.69
N PRO A 3 9.46 21.18 -17.93
CA PRO A 3 10.49 20.81 -16.96
C PRO A 3 10.32 21.52 -15.60
N GLU A 4 9.86 22.76 -15.60
CA GLU A 4 9.61 23.53 -14.37
C GLU A 4 8.46 22.94 -13.57
N ASP A 5 7.36 22.58 -14.21
CA ASP A 5 6.25 21.90 -13.53
C ASP A 5 6.67 20.56 -12.93
N PHE A 6 7.53 19.84 -13.65
CA PHE A 6 8.07 18.58 -13.13
C PHE A 6 8.94 18.79 -11.89
N ASP A 7 9.77 19.82 -11.85
CA ASP A 7 10.60 20.15 -10.68
C ASP A 7 9.73 20.56 -9.47
N ARG A 8 8.61 21.28 -9.72
CA ARG A 8 7.60 21.57 -8.68
C ARG A 8 6.90 20.30 -8.19
N LEU A 9 6.57 19.38 -9.09
CA LEU A 9 6.03 18.05 -8.72
C LEU A 9 7.02 17.24 -7.87
N GLN A 10 8.29 17.21 -8.23
CA GLN A 10 9.32 16.57 -7.40
C GLN A 10 9.35 17.17 -5.98
N SER A 11 9.33 18.50 -5.88
CA SER A 11 9.30 19.20 -4.59
C SER A 11 8.05 18.86 -3.77
N LEU A 12 6.88 18.82 -4.42
CA LEU A 12 5.62 18.43 -3.79
C LEU A 12 5.66 16.99 -3.27
N MET A 13 6.12 16.04 -4.09
CA MET A 13 6.23 14.63 -3.74
C MET A 13 7.19 14.41 -2.58
N THR A 14 8.36 15.05 -2.63
CA THR A 14 9.38 14.94 -1.57
C THR A 14 8.91 15.57 -0.26
N SER A 15 8.31 16.77 -0.32
CA SER A 15 7.90 17.48 0.89
C SER A 15 6.71 16.84 1.59
N ARG A 16 5.72 16.36 0.84
CA ARG A 16 4.46 15.84 1.39
C ARG A 16 4.44 14.33 1.60
N ALA A 17 5.10 13.58 0.73
CA ALA A 17 5.08 12.12 0.75
C ALA A 17 6.44 11.50 1.07
N GLY A 18 7.52 12.27 1.10
CA GLY A 18 8.88 11.74 1.15
C GLY A 18 9.28 10.95 -0.10
N PHE A 19 8.46 10.98 -1.15
CA PHE A 19 8.62 10.17 -2.34
C PHE A 19 9.57 10.83 -3.34
N ARG A 20 10.51 10.04 -3.87
CA ARG A 20 11.48 10.47 -4.89
C ARG A 20 10.91 10.28 -6.29
N LEU A 21 10.56 11.36 -6.96
CA LEU A 21 10.16 11.37 -8.36
C LEU A 21 11.39 11.71 -9.23
N THR A 22 11.86 10.77 -10.04
CA THR A 22 13.06 10.93 -10.88
C THR A 22 12.71 11.42 -12.28
N ARG A 23 13.63 12.17 -12.94
CA ARG A 23 13.37 12.83 -14.24
C ARG A 23 13.05 11.87 -15.38
N ASP A 24 13.57 10.65 -15.35
CA ASP A 24 13.22 9.58 -16.32
C ASP A 24 11.73 9.19 -16.25
N ARG A 25 11.06 9.47 -15.13
CA ARG A 25 9.61 9.21 -14.93
C ARG A 25 8.70 10.35 -15.40
N MET A 26 9.22 11.44 -15.97
CA MET A 26 8.41 12.60 -16.35
C MET A 26 7.26 12.25 -17.31
N LYS A 27 7.55 11.49 -18.37
CA LYS A 27 6.51 11.05 -19.33
C LYS A 27 5.47 10.14 -18.68
N LEU A 28 5.90 9.26 -17.77
CA LEU A 28 5.01 8.39 -17.02
C LEU A 28 4.12 9.20 -16.06
N ALA A 29 4.69 10.20 -15.39
CA ALA A 29 3.95 11.10 -14.50
C ALA A 29 2.86 11.85 -15.28
N GLU A 30 3.21 12.44 -16.42
CA GLU A 30 2.26 13.12 -17.30
C GLU A 30 1.12 12.19 -17.75
N HIS A 31 1.47 10.97 -18.18
CA HIS A 31 0.47 9.97 -18.59
C HIS A 31 -0.47 9.60 -17.43
N ARG A 32 0.06 9.39 -16.22
CA ARG A 32 -0.75 9.07 -15.04
C ARG A 32 -1.63 10.23 -14.58
N LEU A 33 -1.18 11.46 -14.75
CA LEU A 33 -1.94 12.65 -14.37
C LEU A 33 -3.07 12.99 -15.35
N GLY A 34 -3.01 12.55 -16.60
CA GLY A 34 -4.05 12.80 -17.58
C GLY A 34 -5.47 12.42 -17.15
N PRO A 35 -5.73 11.21 -16.64
CA PRO A 35 -7.02 10.84 -16.07
C PRO A 35 -7.45 11.71 -14.88
N VAL A 36 -6.50 12.14 -14.05
CA VAL A 36 -6.79 13.03 -12.91
C VAL A 36 -7.24 14.40 -13.43
N ALA A 37 -6.51 14.99 -14.37
CA ALA A 37 -6.87 16.28 -14.96
C ALA A 37 -8.32 16.25 -15.48
N ARG A 38 -8.69 15.24 -16.28
CA ARG A 38 -10.06 15.09 -16.79
C ARG A 38 -11.10 14.94 -15.68
N ARG A 39 -10.84 14.15 -14.66
CA ARG A 39 -11.75 13.95 -13.53
C ARG A 39 -11.97 15.24 -12.74
N GLU A 40 -10.93 16.04 -12.58
CA GLU A 40 -10.99 17.32 -11.86
C GLU A 40 -11.48 18.49 -12.75
N GLY A 41 -11.90 18.21 -14.00
CA GLY A 41 -12.50 19.19 -14.92
C GLY A 41 -11.51 20.01 -15.74
N PHE A 42 -10.24 19.57 -15.84
CA PHE A 42 -9.22 20.23 -16.66
C PHE A 42 -9.04 19.53 -18.00
N GLU A 43 -8.88 20.31 -19.07
CA GLU A 43 -8.63 19.78 -20.41
C GLU A 43 -7.26 19.13 -20.55
N THR A 44 -6.25 19.68 -19.89
CA THR A 44 -4.86 19.23 -19.96
C THR A 44 -4.22 19.11 -18.59
N VAL A 45 -3.14 18.32 -18.51
CA VAL A 45 -2.30 18.22 -17.30
C VAL A 45 -1.67 19.57 -16.98
N ASP A 46 -1.26 20.33 -18.00
CA ASP A 46 -0.63 21.64 -17.81
C ASP A 46 -1.61 22.63 -17.16
N ALA A 47 -2.85 22.70 -17.63
CA ALA A 47 -3.89 23.54 -17.03
C ALA A 47 -4.18 23.16 -15.57
N MET A 48 -4.20 21.85 -15.27
CA MET A 48 -4.39 21.36 -13.90
C MET A 48 -3.21 21.78 -13.00
N LEU A 49 -1.98 21.64 -13.47
CA LEU A 49 -0.79 22.01 -12.71
C LEU A 49 -0.70 23.53 -12.50
N GLU A 50 -0.99 24.33 -13.52
CA GLU A 50 -1.07 25.78 -13.39
C GLU A 50 -2.08 26.20 -12.30
N ALA A 51 -3.27 25.60 -12.31
CA ALA A 51 -4.27 25.86 -11.28
C ALA A 51 -3.79 25.44 -9.87
N LEU A 52 -3.11 24.29 -9.77
CA LEU A 52 -2.54 23.79 -8.51
C LEU A 52 -1.47 24.75 -7.96
N TRP A 53 -0.64 25.34 -8.82
CA TRP A 53 0.39 26.29 -8.42
C TRP A 53 -0.15 27.68 -8.10
N ALA A 54 -1.16 28.12 -8.83
CA ALA A 54 -1.79 29.44 -8.61
C ALA A 54 -2.57 29.50 -7.28
N LYS A 55 -3.33 28.44 -6.98
CA LYS A 55 -4.11 28.35 -5.75
C LYS A 55 -4.07 26.91 -5.23
N PRO A 56 -3.16 26.59 -4.30
CA PRO A 56 -3.06 25.24 -3.75
C PRO A 56 -4.36 24.78 -3.10
N VAL A 57 -5.04 23.82 -3.73
CA VAL A 57 -6.21 23.14 -3.17
C VAL A 57 -5.73 21.80 -2.63
N ALA A 58 -5.94 21.56 -1.34
CA ALA A 58 -5.41 20.39 -0.66
C ALA A 58 -5.88 19.07 -1.31
N SER A 59 -7.15 18.96 -1.71
CA SER A 59 -7.69 17.78 -2.36
C SER A 59 -7.02 17.48 -3.71
N LEU A 60 -6.85 18.51 -4.56
CA LEU A 60 -6.16 18.35 -5.84
C LEU A 60 -4.69 17.95 -5.65
N GLY A 61 -4.00 18.59 -4.70
CA GLY A 61 -2.63 18.24 -4.36
C GLY A 61 -2.49 16.78 -3.93
N TRP A 62 -3.41 16.27 -3.09
CA TRP A 62 -3.42 14.88 -2.69
C TRP A 62 -3.78 13.93 -3.84
N ALA A 63 -4.72 14.29 -4.69
CA ALA A 63 -5.05 13.49 -5.88
C ALA A 63 -3.85 13.32 -6.82
N VAL A 64 -3.05 14.38 -7.00
CA VAL A 64 -1.79 14.34 -7.76
C VAL A 64 -0.78 13.43 -7.06
N ILE A 65 -0.54 13.62 -5.76
CA ILE A 65 0.41 12.79 -4.99
C ILE A 65 0.04 11.32 -5.08
N GLU A 66 -1.19 10.94 -4.74
CA GLU A 66 -1.64 9.55 -4.73
C GLU A 66 -1.51 8.87 -6.09
N THR A 67 -1.72 9.63 -7.17
CA THR A 67 -1.58 9.12 -8.54
C THR A 67 -0.13 8.84 -8.93
N LEU A 68 0.81 9.60 -8.38
CA LEU A 68 2.23 9.47 -8.67
C LEU A 68 2.95 8.44 -7.78
N LEU A 69 2.33 8.00 -6.68
CA LEU A 69 2.85 6.90 -5.89
C LEU A 69 2.92 5.61 -6.73
N ASN A 70 3.78 4.70 -6.34
CA ASN A 70 3.90 3.40 -6.97
C ASN A 70 2.95 2.39 -6.31
N PRO A 71 1.80 2.04 -6.94
CA PRO A 71 0.81 1.16 -6.34
C PRO A 71 1.13 -0.34 -6.55
N GLU A 72 2.25 -0.68 -7.18
CA GLU A 72 2.51 -2.05 -7.61
C GLU A 72 2.63 -3.03 -6.43
N THR A 73 1.66 -3.92 -6.32
CA THR A 73 1.60 -4.98 -5.32
C THR A 73 0.88 -6.20 -5.87
N TRP A 74 1.13 -7.36 -5.28
CA TRP A 74 0.39 -8.60 -5.53
C TRP A 74 0.50 -9.56 -4.34
N PHE A 75 -0.37 -10.55 -4.29
CA PHE A 75 -0.36 -11.56 -3.23
C PHE A 75 0.95 -12.33 -3.19
N ARG A 76 1.49 -12.53 -1.98
CA ARG A 76 2.73 -13.28 -1.73
C ARG A 76 3.91 -12.83 -2.61
N ARG A 77 3.99 -11.52 -2.92
CA ARG A 77 5.15 -10.94 -3.60
C ARG A 77 6.42 -11.33 -2.85
N ASP A 78 7.41 -11.94 -3.56
CA ASP A 78 8.60 -12.57 -2.97
C ASP A 78 8.22 -13.65 -1.95
N ARG A 79 7.63 -14.70 -2.46
CA ARG A 79 7.03 -15.80 -1.71
C ARG A 79 7.87 -16.31 -0.53
N VAL A 80 9.20 -16.32 -0.66
CA VAL A 80 10.12 -16.75 0.38
C VAL A 80 9.90 -15.99 1.68
N SER A 81 9.67 -14.67 1.62
CA SER A 81 9.40 -13.85 2.82
C SER A 81 8.17 -14.31 3.60
N PHE A 82 7.09 -14.71 2.91
CA PHE A 82 5.87 -15.21 3.55
C PHE A 82 6.03 -16.64 4.05
N ASP A 83 6.78 -17.47 3.33
CA ASP A 83 7.11 -18.82 3.78
C ASP A 83 7.96 -18.79 5.06
N THR A 84 9.00 -17.96 5.12
CA THR A 84 9.81 -17.74 6.34
C THR A 84 8.95 -17.15 7.47
N PHE A 85 8.11 -16.17 7.18
CA PHE A 85 7.18 -15.59 8.17
C PHE A 85 6.30 -16.69 8.81
N GLY A 86 5.59 -17.47 8.00
CA GLY A 86 4.64 -18.46 8.48
C GLY A 86 5.29 -19.68 9.14
N LYS A 87 6.41 -20.18 8.57
CA LYS A 87 7.01 -21.46 8.98
C LYS A 87 8.07 -21.33 10.05
N GLU A 88 8.74 -20.17 10.14
CA GLU A 88 9.90 -19.97 11.04
C GLU A 88 9.63 -18.90 12.08
N LEU A 89 9.31 -17.66 11.64
CA LEU A 89 9.20 -16.51 12.53
C LEU A 89 7.99 -16.62 13.46
N LEU A 90 6.80 -16.91 12.93
CA LEU A 90 5.59 -17.01 13.74
C LEU A 90 5.70 -18.10 14.82
N PRO A 91 6.13 -19.34 14.53
CA PRO A 91 6.30 -20.35 15.58
C PRO A 91 7.35 -19.98 16.63
N ALA A 92 8.46 -19.33 16.23
CA ALA A 92 9.49 -18.90 17.16
C ALA A 92 8.97 -17.79 18.11
N LEU A 93 8.30 -16.78 17.56
CA LEU A 93 7.74 -15.69 18.34
C LEU A 93 6.57 -16.12 19.22
N SER A 94 5.71 -17.02 18.73
CA SER A 94 4.60 -17.56 19.53
C SER A 94 5.11 -18.25 20.79
N ARG A 95 6.18 -19.06 20.67
CA ARG A 95 6.83 -19.67 21.83
C ARG A 95 7.44 -18.62 22.79
N ALA A 96 8.15 -17.64 22.24
CA ALA A 96 8.78 -16.58 23.03
C ALA A 96 7.77 -15.70 23.77
N ARG A 97 6.57 -15.51 23.21
CA ARG A 97 5.49 -14.70 23.77
C ARG A 97 4.47 -15.51 24.62
N GLY A 98 4.72 -16.80 24.85
CA GLY A 98 3.80 -17.64 25.61
C GLY A 98 2.40 -17.74 24.99
N GLY A 99 2.30 -17.73 23.66
CA GLY A 99 1.03 -17.84 22.94
C GLY A 99 0.23 -16.52 22.82
N GLN A 100 0.75 -15.40 23.31
CA GLN A 100 0.10 -14.09 23.10
C GLN A 100 0.11 -13.70 21.60
N PRO A 101 -0.90 -12.95 21.12
CA PRO A 101 -0.95 -12.50 19.75
C PRO A 101 0.33 -11.75 19.34
N ILE A 102 0.83 -12.06 18.14
CA ILE A 102 2.01 -11.40 17.56
C ILE A 102 1.55 -10.15 16.82
N LYS A 103 2.17 -9.02 17.12
CA LYS A 103 1.86 -7.73 16.49
C LYS A 103 2.72 -7.53 15.25
N VAL A 104 2.09 -7.39 14.09
CA VAL A 104 2.74 -7.24 12.79
C VAL A 104 2.36 -5.92 12.16
N TRP A 105 3.33 -5.19 11.62
CA TRP A 105 3.11 -3.98 10.84
C TRP A 105 3.46 -4.21 9.37
N SER A 106 2.49 -4.01 8.47
CA SER A 106 2.71 -3.91 7.02
C SER A 106 2.77 -2.43 6.65
N ALA A 107 3.98 -1.92 6.47
CA ALA A 107 4.28 -0.51 6.22
C ALA A 107 4.36 -0.24 4.71
N GLY A 108 3.41 0.55 4.16
CA GLY A 108 3.24 0.74 2.73
C GLY A 108 2.49 -0.43 2.08
N CYS A 109 1.33 -0.77 2.64
CA CYS A 109 0.54 -1.95 2.24
C CYS A 109 -0.15 -1.80 0.88
N SER A 110 -0.16 -0.62 0.28
CA SER A 110 -0.85 -0.33 -0.99
C SER A 110 -2.31 -0.82 -0.96
N THR A 111 -2.75 -1.55 -1.97
CA THR A 111 -4.11 -2.11 -2.09
C THR A 111 -4.33 -3.39 -1.26
N GLY A 112 -3.44 -3.70 -0.30
CA GLY A 112 -3.66 -4.64 0.79
C GLY A 112 -3.18 -6.07 0.57
N GLN A 113 -2.67 -6.45 -0.60
CA GLN A 113 -2.29 -7.83 -0.90
C GLN A 113 -1.21 -8.37 0.04
N GLU A 114 -0.26 -7.54 0.50
CA GLU A 114 0.74 -7.94 1.49
C GLU A 114 0.07 -8.25 2.83
N ALA A 115 -0.77 -7.36 3.34
CA ALA A 115 -1.46 -7.54 4.62
C ALA A 115 -2.33 -8.80 4.63
N TRP A 116 -3.09 -9.04 3.55
CA TRP A 116 -3.87 -10.28 3.40
C TRP A 116 -3.00 -11.52 3.28
N SER A 117 -1.85 -11.43 2.63
CA SER A 117 -0.90 -12.55 2.55
C SER A 117 -0.30 -12.92 3.91
N LEU A 118 -0.05 -11.92 4.77
CA LEU A 118 0.39 -12.14 6.15
C LEU A 118 -0.72 -12.79 6.98
N ALA A 119 -1.97 -12.33 6.85
CA ALA A 119 -3.12 -12.92 7.52
C ALA A 119 -3.33 -14.39 7.10
N ILE A 120 -3.23 -14.68 5.80
CA ILE A 120 -3.31 -16.05 5.27
C ILE A 120 -2.20 -16.92 5.87
N ALA A 121 -0.95 -16.45 5.87
CA ALA A 121 0.17 -17.21 6.39
C ALA A 121 0.03 -17.50 7.90
N ALA A 122 -0.53 -16.55 8.67
CA ALA A 122 -0.80 -16.73 10.09
C ALA A 122 -1.93 -17.75 10.33
N GLN A 123 -3.00 -17.69 9.56
CA GLN A 123 -4.08 -18.68 9.62
C GLN A 123 -3.61 -20.09 9.23
N GLU A 124 -2.77 -20.18 8.19
CA GLU A 124 -2.16 -21.45 7.78
C GLU A 124 -1.23 -22.03 8.88
N ALA A 125 -0.58 -21.16 9.65
CA ALA A 125 0.27 -21.56 10.79
C ALA A 125 -0.53 -21.84 12.08
N GLY A 126 -1.82 -21.46 12.15
CA GLY A 126 -2.64 -21.59 13.36
C GLY A 126 -2.18 -20.68 14.51
N ILE A 127 -1.57 -19.53 14.20
CA ILE A 127 -0.99 -18.62 15.20
C ILE A 127 -1.74 -17.29 15.17
N ALA A 128 -2.12 -16.82 16.37
CA ALA A 128 -2.82 -15.54 16.52
C ALA A 128 -1.89 -14.36 16.20
N VAL A 129 -2.33 -13.49 15.29
CA VAL A 129 -1.63 -12.24 14.94
C VAL A 129 -2.62 -11.08 14.88
N GLU A 130 -2.11 -9.89 15.19
CA GLU A 130 -2.77 -8.60 14.97
C GLU A 130 -1.95 -7.85 13.93
N ILE A 131 -2.56 -7.53 12.78
CA ILE A 131 -1.87 -6.87 11.68
C ILE A 131 -2.36 -5.43 11.57
N VAL A 132 -1.46 -4.47 11.73
CA VAL A 132 -1.68 -3.07 11.36
C VAL A 132 -1.07 -2.87 9.97
N ALA A 133 -1.88 -2.43 9.02
CA ALA A 133 -1.45 -2.18 7.65
C ALA A 133 -1.64 -0.71 7.32
N THR A 134 -0.57 -0.03 6.94
CA THR A 134 -0.61 1.41 6.68
C THR A 134 -0.16 1.76 5.28
N ASP A 135 -0.78 2.78 4.71
CA ASP A 135 -0.37 3.38 3.44
C ASP A 135 -0.67 4.88 3.44
N LEU A 136 0.00 5.63 2.59
CA LEU A 136 -0.24 7.06 2.41
C LEU A 136 -1.48 7.32 1.54
N SER A 137 -1.75 6.45 0.56
CA SER A 137 -2.87 6.57 -0.38
C SER A 137 -4.18 6.14 0.27
N GLN A 138 -5.09 7.09 0.45
CA GLN A 138 -6.45 6.82 0.92
C GLN A 138 -7.20 5.91 -0.05
N ARG A 139 -7.03 6.12 -1.36
CA ARG A 139 -7.65 5.29 -2.40
C ARG A 139 -7.17 3.84 -2.37
N ALA A 140 -5.87 3.64 -2.14
CA ALA A 140 -5.33 2.29 -1.98
C ALA A 140 -5.90 1.59 -0.74
N LEU A 141 -6.00 2.33 0.37
CA LEU A 141 -6.58 1.81 1.62
C LEU A 141 -8.08 1.49 1.50
N GLU A 142 -8.84 2.24 0.73
CA GLU A 142 -10.26 1.92 0.44
C GLU A 142 -10.37 0.57 -0.27
N LYS A 143 -9.55 0.34 -1.29
CA LYS A 143 -9.45 -0.97 -1.96
C LYS A 143 -9.00 -2.05 -0.99
N ALA A 144 -7.97 -1.80 -0.19
CA ALA A 144 -7.47 -2.74 0.82
C ALA A 144 -8.54 -3.14 1.84
N ARG A 145 -9.28 -2.17 2.39
CA ARG A 145 -10.37 -2.40 3.35
C ARG A 145 -11.54 -3.15 2.73
N SER A 146 -11.85 -2.91 1.47
CA SER A 146 -12.89 -3.69 0.78
C SER A 146 -12.57 -5.17 0.76
N GLY A 147 -11.28 -5.53 0.70
CA GLY A 147 -10.81 -6.91 0.57
C GLY A 147 -11.29 -7.59 -0.70
N ALA A 148 -11.78 -6.80 -1.68
CA ALA A 148 -12.35 -7.28 -2.92
C ALA A 148 -11.36 -7.15 -4.08
N TYR A 149 -11.08 -8.25 -4.77
CA TYR A 149 -10.09 -8.34 -5.84
C TYR A 149 -10.67 -9.01 -7.08
N THR A 150 -10.27 -8.55 -8.24
CA THR A 150 -10.63 -9.22 -9.51
C THR A 150 -9.95 -10.59 -9.61
N GLY A 151 -10.44 -11.46 -10.49
CA GLY A 151 -9.82 -12.74 -10.76
C GLY A 151 -8.34 -12.61 -11.16
N PHE A 152 -8.00 -11.57 -11.94
CA PHE A 152 -6.62 -11.30 -12.31
C PHE A 152 -5.73 -10.91 -11.11
N GLU A 153 -6.23 -10.02 -10.24
CA GLU A 153 -5.47 -9.58 -9.06
C GLU A 153 -5.20 -10.72 -8.09
N ILE A 154 -6.18 -11.60 -7.85
CA ILE A 154 -6.06 -12.66 -6.85
C ILE A 154 -5.22 -13.84 -7.36
N GLN A 155 -5.32 -14.18 -8.63
CA GLN A 155 -4.52 -15.24 -9.26
C GLN A 155 -3.04 -14.85 -9.35
N ARG A 156 -2.72 -13.56 -9.31
CA ARG A 156 -1.33 -13.09 -9.24
C ARG A 156 -0.79 -13.32 -7.84
N GLY A 157 -0.30 -14.53 -7.60
CA GLY A 157 0.43 -14.95 -6.39
C GLY A 157 -0.29 -15.93 -5.48
N LEU A 158 -1.61 -16.13 -5.58
CA LEU A 158 -2.32 -17.17 -4.85
C LEU A 158 -2.58 -18.41 -5.72
N LYS A 159 -2.48 -19.56 -5.11
CA LYS A 159 -2.94 -20.82 -5.69
C LYS A 159 -4.46 -20.92 -5.58
N ALA A 160 -5.09 -21.67 -6.50
CA ALA A 160 -6.55 -21.85 -6.50
C ALA A 160 -7.08 -22.38 -5.15
N GLU A 161 -6.40 -23.33 -4.53
CA GLU A 161 -6.76 -23.86 -3.21
C GLU A 161 -6.79 -22.76 -2.13
N THR A 162 -5.77 -21.88 -2.10
CA THR A 162 -5.70 -20.77 -1.15
C THR A 162 -6.81 -19.73 -1.41
N MET A 163 -7.09 -19.45 -2.70
CA MET A 163 -8.19 -18.56 -3.08
C MET A 163 -9.53 -19.08 -2.56
N LEU A 164 -9.87 -20.33 -2.89
CA LEU A 164 -11.14 -20.97 -2.50
C LEU A 164 -11.29 -21.08 -0.97
N ARG A 165 -10.18 -21.21 -0.25
CA ARG A 165 -10.18 -21.32 1.21
C ARG A 165 -10.42 -19.99 1.91
N TRP A 166 -9.86 -18.90 1.39
CA TRP A 166 -9.78 -17.61 2.11
C TRP A 166 -10.58 -16.47 1.50
N PHE A 167 -11.17 -16.69 0.33
CA PHE A 167 -12.00 -15.69 -0.35
C PHE A 167 -13.31 -16.33 -0.80
N ASP A 168 -14.36 -15.53 -0.74
CA ASP A 168 -15.66 -15.88 -1.31
C ASP A 168 -15.77 -15.24 -2.69
N GLN A 169 -16.21 -16.01 -3.67
CA GLN A 169 -16.46 -15.50 -5.01
C GLN A 169 -17.82 -14.78 -5.04
N ALA A 170 -17.82 -13.54 -5.50
CA ALA A 170 -19.02 -12.73 -5.71
C ALA A 170 -18.96 -12.13 -7.12
N GLU A 171 -19.93 -12.43 -7.99
CA GLU A 171 -19.99 -11.96 -9.39
C GLU A 171 -18.59 -11.82 -10.05
N ASP A 172 -18.08 -10.57 -10.11
CA ASP A 172 -16.81 -10.25 -10.75
C ASP A 172 -15.63 -10.10 -9.77
N ALA A 173 -15.81 -10.41 -8.48
CA ALA A 173 -14.82 -10.18 -7.45
C ALA A 173 -14.63 -11.38 -6.50
N TRP A 174 -13.48 -11.43 -5.86
CA TRP A 174 -13.13 -12.33 -4.77
C TRP A 174 -12.99 -11.50 -3.49
N ILE A 175 -13.77 -11.81 -2.47
CA ILE A 175 -13.86 -11.03 -1.23
C ILE A 175 -13.20 -11.80 -0.09
N ALA A 176 -12.27 -11.16 0.60
CA ALA A 176 -11.61 -11.74 1.76
C ALA A 176 -12.62 -12.12 2.86
N ARG A 177 -12.56 -13.35 3.36
CA ARG A 177 -13.46 -13.87 4.39
C ARG A 177 -13.32 -13.15 5.72
N ALA A 178 -14.35 -13.23 6.55
CA ALA A 178 -14.45 -12.55 7.84
C ALA A 178 -13.27 -12.88 8.77
N GLU A 179 -12.78 -14.13 8.73
CA GLU A 179 -11.66 -14.59 9.55
C GLU A 179 -10.36 -13.84 9.26
N LEU A 180 -10.07 -13.54 7.97
CA LEU A 180 -8.94 -12.70 7.59
C LEU A 180 -9.18 -11.23 7.96
N ARG A 181 -10.41 -10.76 7.74
CA ARG A 181 -10.77 -9.36 7.98
C ARG A 181 -10.66 -8.97 9.45
N ALA A 182 -10.93 -9.91 10.35
CA ALA A 182 -10.79 -9.70 11.80
C ALA A 182 -9.32 -9.52 12.24
N MET A 183 -8.35 -9.92 11.43
CA MET A 183 -6.93 -9.88 11.78
C MET A 183 -6.22 -8.61 11.32
N VAL A 184 -6.81 -7.82 10.39
CA VAL A 184 -6.12 -6.72 9.71
C VAL A 184 -6.82 -5.39 9.96
N HIS A 185 -6.07 -4.44 10.51
CA HIS A 185 -6.51 -3.05 10.68
C HIS A 185 -5.77 -2.13 9.70
N PHE A 186 -6.51 -1.45 8.83
CA PHE A 186 -5.96 -0.52 7.85
C PHE A 186 -6.06 0.93 8.33
N ALA A 187 -4.92 1.63 8.34
CA ALA A 187 -4.83 3.03 8.75
C ALA A 187 -4.01 3.86 7.75
N ARG A 188 -4.35 5.15 7.62
CA ARG A 188 -3.53 6.06 6.83
C ARG A 188 -2.33 6.52 7.65
N ALA A 189 -1.13 6.38 7.09
CA ALA A 189 0.09 6.91 7.69
C ALA A 189 1.10 7.28 6.61
N ASN A 190 1.86 8.33 6.87
CA ASN A 190 3.03 8.68 6.11
C ASN A 190 4.26 8.15 6.86
N LEU A 191 5.02 7.28 6.23
CA LEU A 191 6.22 6.68 6.84
C LEU A 191 7.34 7.70 7.12
N CYS A 192 7.24 8.88 6.53
CA CYS A 192 8.19 9.98 6.74
C CYS A 192 7.79 10.91 7.89
N ASP A 193 6.60 10.75 8.46
CA ASP A 193 6.16 11.51 9.62
C ASP A 193 6.67 10.86 10.91
N ALA A 194 6.84 11.66 11.96
CA ALA A 194 7.18 11.10 13.27
C ALA A 194 6.06 10.14 13.74
N PRO A 195 6.41 9.00 14.33
CA PRO A 195 5.42 8.08 14.89
C PRO A 195 4.55 8.82 15.92
N THR A 196 3.25 8.83 15.70
CA THR A 196 2.29 9.46 16.62
C THR A 196 1.90 8.53 17.78
N ASP A 197 2.32 7.27 17.72
CA ASP A 197 1.88 6.24 18.64
C ASP A 197 3.04 5.38 19.13
N SER A 198 2.94 4.94 20.39
CA SER A 198 3.91 4.06 21.04
C SER A 198 3.71 2.56 20.69
N HIS A 199 3.01 2.25 19.61
CA HIS A 199 2.80 0.88 19.20
C HIS A 199 4.14 0.17 19.00
N ARG A 200 4.32 -0.93 19.72
CA ARG A 200 5.46 -1.83 19.53
C ARG A 200 5.00 -3.02 18.72
N PHE A 201 5.70 -3.26 17.62
CA PHE A 201 5.46 -4.41 16.77
C PHE A 201 6.56 -5.45 16.98
N ASP A 202 6.19 -6.72 16.85
CA ASP A 202 7.14 -7.83 16.91
C ASP A 202 7.82 -8.02 15.56
N ILE A 203 7.10 -7.72 14.47
CA ILE A 203 7.60 -7.80 13.10
C ILE A 203 7.11 -6.59 12.30
N ILE A 204 8.00 -6.04 11.48
CA ILE A 204 7.68 -4.97 10.53
C ILE A 204 8.01 -5.46 9.11
N PHE A 205 7.00 -5.45 8.24
CA PHE A 205 7.16 -5.61 6.80
C PHE A 205 7.19 -4.23 6.16
N CYS A 206 8.35 -3.79 5.67
CA CYS A 206 8.53 -2.55 4.93
C CYS A 206 9.26 -2.90 3.62
N ARG A 207 8.51 -3.40 2.66
CA ARG A 207 9.07 -4.02 1.46
C ARG A 207 8.68 -3.22 0.22
N HIS A 208 9.65 -3.02 -0.69
CA HIS A 208 9.46 -2.27 -1.95
C HIS A 208 8.98 -0.81 -1.77
N VAL A 209 9.14 -0.23 -0.60
CA VAL A 209 8.74 1.14 -0.26
C VAL A 209 9.95 2.05 -0.16
N LEU A 210 10.98 1.64 0.60
CA LEU A 210 12.13 2.49 0.90
C LEU A 210 12.92 2.90 -0.35
N SER A 211 12.90 2.10 -1.42
CA SER A 211 13.54 2.46 -2.69
C SER A 211 12.94 3.74 -3.32
N ASP A 212 11.65 3.96 -3.09
CA ASP A 212 10.91 5.11 -3.61
C ASP A 212 10.93 6.32 -2.65
N VAL A 213 11.42 6.15 -1.42
CA VAL A 213 11.58 7.23 -0.44
C VAL A 213 12.89 7.97 -0.69
N GLU A 214 12.87 9.30 -0.53
CA GLU A 214 14.07 10.15 -0.64
C GLU A 214 15.14 9.69 0.37
N PRO A 215 16.40 9.47 -0.03
CA PRO A 215 17.43 8.93 0.85
C PRO A 215 17.61 9.65 2.18
N ALA A 216 17.43 10.97 2.20
CA ALA A 216 17.54 11.78 3.42
C ALA A 216 16.34 11.59 4.40
N ARG A 217 15.30 10.83 3.99
CA ARG A 217 14.08 10.58 4.78
C ARG A 217 13.83 9.11 5.12
N ARG A 218 14.77 8.24 4.77
CA ARG A 218 14.70 6.80 5.06
C ARG A 218 14.98 6.48 6.52
#